data_35676a8e101cc9d3328deb9a6964bc4f
#
_entry.id   35676a8e101cc9d3328deb9a6964bc4f
#
_cell.length_a   1.000
_cell.length_b   1.000
_cell.length_c   1.000
_cell.angle_alpha   90.00
_cell.angle_beta   90.00
_cell.angle_gamma   90.00
#
_symmetry.space_group_name_H-M   'P 1'
#
loop_
_entity.id
_entity.type
_entity.pdbx_description
1 polymer ?
#
loop_
_entity_poly.entity_id
_entity_poly.type
_entity_poly.pdbx_seq_one_letter_code
_entity_poly.pdbx_strand_id
1 'polypeptide(L)'
;MTAALRRRDAVDRLLQHRAELALLSSQIDKQELRKFYFSVISALALLAIILPLTFQSPRKREWLPQETDTILSINTDQFERADLPKRWRKDQPKIWPKLWSGLIGAAASTPGLSLPRDAVRITRAASTDESGKTREFVLVEARRDVSRAVRAITGDKTFEKRTISGLPVWERPPDFAVARVGPATLAVGALNEVDELVFVRLGMKPDLKITGQLFDRFQALDRESALRLISRNPPDLSHVFHPIFARELLDVSHLLGLALSLQNPVKAKLLLKLDSPERAAELTRNLHDAPQQWLRLSDSQLLLYSQPPETQKQGNSNLELRFTVPEDSARLLLERIAKTDAAEMTTP
;
A
#
# COMPACT_ATOMS: atom_id res chain seq x y z
N MET A 1 -52.72 72.40 -39.63
CA MET A 1 -51.43 72.22 -38.92
C MET A 1 -51.45 71.31 -37.69
N THR A 2 -52.58 70.97 -37.14
CA THR A 2 -52.74 70.20 -35.87
C THR A 2 -52.71 68.66 -35.99
N ALA A 3 -53.03 68.10 -37.16
CA ALA A 3 -53.04 66.60 -37.30
C ALA A 3 -51.61 65.99 -37.55
N ALA A 4 -50.74 66.76 -38.20
CA ALA A 4 -49.35 66.30 -38.44
C ALA A 4 -48.49 66.31 -37.18
N LEU A 5 -48.70 67.27 -36.28
CA LEU A 5 -48.03 67.35 -35.00
C LEU A 5 -48.42 66.18 -34.09
N ARG A 6 -49.71 65.85 -34.03
CA ARG A 6 -50.18 64.69 -33.22
C ARG A 6 -49.65 63.32 -33.73
N ARG A 7 -49.46 63.21 -35.04
CA ARG A 7 -48.81 61.96 -35.59
C ARG A 7 -47.34 61.89 -35.24
N ARG A 8 -46.66 63.01 -35.20
CA ARG A 8 -45.21 63.07 -34.86
C ARG A 8 -45.01 62.67 -33.38
N ASP A 9 -45.82 63.23 -32.46
CA ASP A 9 -45.78 62.92 -31.04
C ASP A 9 -46.13 61.42 -30.75
N ALA A 10 -47.04 60.83 -31.51
CA ALA A 10 -47.38 59.40 -31.37
C ALA A 10 -46.26 58.49 -31.86
N VAL A 11 -45.57 58.83 -32.92
CA VAL A 11 -44.40 58.08 -33.41
C VAL A 11 -43.24 58.22 -32.48
N ASP A 12 -42.98 59.44 -31.94
CA ASP A 12 -41.89 59.61 -30.95
C ASP A 12 -42.11 58.85 -29.66
N ARG A 13 -43.37 58.82 -29.19
CA ARG A 13 -43.74 57.92 -28.01
C ARG A 13 -43.55 56.44 -28.30
N LEU A 14 -43.90 55.99 -29.51
CA LEU A 14 -43.68 54.59 -29.91
C LEU A 14 -42.19 54.24 -30.02
N LEU A 15 -41.37 55.13 -30.50
CA LEU A 15 -39.93 54.94 -30.57
C LEU A 15 -39.29 54.95 -29.20
N GLN A 16 -39.72 55.84 -28.28
CA GLN A 16 -39.30 55.81 -26.89
C GLN A 16 -39.69 54.50 -26.19
N HIS A 17 -40.93 54.05 -26.35
CA HIS A 17 -41.38 52.78 -25.76
C HIS A 17 -40.60 51.58 -26.32
N ARG A 18 -40.27 51.59 -27.62
CA ARG A 18 -39.41 50.52 -28.20
C ARG A 18 -38.01 50.58 -27.66
N ALA A 19 -37.44 51.74 -27.45
CA ALA A 19 -36.10 51.89 -26.85
C ALA A 19 -36.08 51.47 -25.39
N GLU A 20 -37.14 51.80 -24.62
CA GLU A 20 -37.27 51.32 -23.24
C GLU A 20 -37.46 49.80 -23.14
N LEU A 21 -38.25 49.19 -24.01
CA LEU A 21 -38.42 47.73 -24.08
C LEU A 21 -37.14 47.02 -24.50
N ALA A 22 -36.39 47.60 -25.44
CA ALA A 22 -35.08 47.05 -25.83
C ALA A 22 -34.02 47.13 -24.72
N LEU A 23 -34.03 48.21 -23.93
CA LEU A 23 -33.19 48.37 -22.74
C LEU A 23 -33.58 47.41 -21.63
N LEU A 24 -34.88 47.23 -21.35
CA LEU A 24 -35.39 46.29 -20.38
C LEU A 24 -35.07 44.83 -20.78
N SER A 25 -35.26 44.46 -22.07
CA SER A 25 -34.89 43.10 -22.53
C SER A 25 -33.40 42.87 -22.43
N SER A 26 -32.54 43.84 -22.74
CA SER A 26 -31.09 43.70 -22.58
C SER A 26 -30.61 43.61 -21.12
N GLN A 27 -31.37 44.20 -20.19
CA GLN A 27 -31.07 44.13 -18.76
C GLN A 27 -31.58 42.78 -18.15
N ILE A 28 -32.73 42.30 -18.59
CA ILE A 28 -33.27 40.98 -18.16
C ILE A 28 -32.33 39.89 -18.67
N ASP A 29 -31.93 39.92 -19.93
CA ASP A 29 -30.99 38.95 -20.47
C ASP A 29 -29.63 38.95 -19.75
N LYS A 30 -29.12 40.15 -19.40
CA LYS A 30 -27.87 40.28 -18.64
C LYS A 30 -27.99 39.77 -17.18
N GLN A 31 -29.15 39.95 -16.55
CA GLN A 31 -29.39 39.42 -15.19
C GLN A 31 -29.57 37.93 -15.18
N GLU A 32 -30.33 37.39 -16.12
CA GLU A 32 -30.51 35.94 -16.30
C GLU A 32 -29.17 35.26 -16.66
N LEU A 33 -28.39 35.87 -17.56
CA LEU A 33 -27.05 35.38 -17.89
C LEU A 33 -26.11 35.41 -16.68
N ARG A 34 -26.12 36.47 -15.87
CA ARG A 34 -25.34 36.54 -14.62
C ARG A 34 -25.77 35.48 -13.61
N LYS A 35 -27.06 35.27 -13.42
CA LYS A 35 -27.56 34.18 -12.53
C LYS A 35 -27.13 32.80 -13.04
N PHE A 36 -27.21 32.57 -14.35
CA PHE A 36 -26.75 31.35 -14.98
C PHE A 36 -25.26 31.12 -14.77
N TYR A 37 -24.42 32.15 -15.06
CA TYR A 37 -22.98 32.06 -14.82
C TYR A 37 -22.65 31.83 -13.33
N PHE A 38 -23.36 32.51 -12.42
CA PHE A 38 -23.16 32.33 -10.99
C PHE A 38 -23.54 30.91 -10.54
N SER A 39 -24.62 30.38 -11.06
CA SER A 39 -25.06 29.00 -10.82
C SER A 39 -24.05 27.97 -11.35
N VAL A 40 -23.55 28.15 -12.56
CA VAL A 40 -22.55 27.28 -13.19
C VAL A 40 -21.22 27.35 -12.44
N ILE A 41 -20.75 28.54 -12.07
CA ILE A 41 -19.52 28.72 -11.30
C ILE A 41 -19.66 28.11 -9.91
N SER A 42 -20.81 28.29 -9.26
CA SER A 42 -21.07 27.67 -7.95
C SER A 42 -21.14 26.14 -8.04
N ALA A 43 -21.77 25.60 -9.08
CA ALA A 43 -21.81 24.16 -9.33
C ALA A 43 -20.40 23.59 -9.63
N LEU A 44 -19.60 24.30 -10.43
CA LEU A 44 -18.20 23.92 -10.70
C LEU A 44 -17.31 24.03 -9.46
N ALA A 45 -17.50 25.04 -8.62
CA ALA A 45 -16.79 25.18 -7.35
C ALA A 45 -17.18 24.07 -6.37
N LEU A 46 -18.46 23.72 -6.28
CA LEU A 46 -18.95 22.59 -5.49
C LEU A 46 -18.40 21.26 -6.02
N LEU A 47 -18.36 21.09 -7.34
CA LEU A 47 -17.75 19.92 -7.98
C LEU A 47 -16.25 19.86 -7.71
N ALA A 48 -15.54 20.99 -7.75
CA ALA A 48 -14.12 21.08 -7.45
C ALA A 48 -13.79 20.80 -5.97
N ILE A 49 -14.75 20.99 -5.06
CA ILE A 49 -14.63 20.63 -3.64
C ILE A 49 -15.02 19.17 -3.42
N ILE A 50 -16.08 18.71 -4.06
CA ILE A 50 -16.61 17.33 -3.90
C ILE A 50 -15.72 16.32 -4.64
N LEU A 51 -15.20 16.66 -5.83
CA LEU A 51 -14.29 15.78 -6.59
C LEU A 51 -13.04 15.37 -5.79
N PRO A 52 -12.26 16.25 -5.15
CA PRO A 52 -11.16 15.81 -4.29
C PRO A 52 -11.63 15.07 -3.03
N LEU A 53 -12.85 15.30 -2.53
CA LEU A 53 -13.40 14.55 -1.39
C LEU A 53 -13.90 13.17 -1.80
N THR A 54 -14.40 13.01 -3.03
CA THR A 54 -14.86 11.73 -3.57
C THR A 54 -13.76 10.97 -4.31
N PHE A 55 -12.80 11.69 -4.93
CA PHE A 55 -11.58 11.17 -5.57
C PHE A 55 -10.33 11.26 -4.70
N GLN A 56 -10.39 11.78 -3.48
CA GLN A 56 -9.52 11.21 -2.48
C GLN A 56 -9.90 9.73 -2.49
N SER A 57 -9.17 8.98 -3.34
CA SER A 57 -9.17 7.52 -3.30
C SER A 57 -9.15 7.19 -1.81
N PRO A 58 -10.15 6.48 -1.27
CA PRO A 58 -10.30 6.28 0.16
C PRO A 58 -8.92 5.86 0.60
N ARG A 59 -8.26 6.73 1.40
CA ARG A 59 -6.84 6.58 1.76
C ARG A 59 -6.72 5.14 2.06
N LYS A 60 -6.03 4.36 1.19
CA LYS A 60 -6.07 2.91 1.16
C LYS A 60 -5.92 2.46 2.59
N ARG A 61 -7.04 2.16 3.26
CA ARG A 61 -7.05 1.76 4.64
C ARG A 61 -6.54 0.34 4.61
N GLU A 62 -5.33 0.16 5.03
CA GLU A 62 -4.84 -1.16 5.34
C GLU A 62 -5.51 -1.50 6.66
N TRP A 63 -6.58 -2.29 6.61
CA TRP A 63 -7.35 -2.73 7.78
C TRP A 63 -6.56 -3.81 8.54
N LEU A 64 -5.41 -3.39 9.09
CA LEU A 64 -4.56 -4.25 9.89
C LEU A 64 -4.84 -4.02 11.38
N PRO A 65 -4.81 -5.07 12.20
CA PRO A 65 -4.94 -4.95 13.66
C PRO A 65 -3.88 -4.05 14.26
N GLN A 66 -4.24 -3.39 15.36
CA GLN A 66 -3.35 -2.46 16.08
C GLN A 66 -2.06 -3.12 16.56
N GLU A 67 -2.15 -4.39 16.96
CA GLU A 67 -1.05 -5.20 17.48
C GLU A 67 -0.07 -5.67 16.39
N THR A 68 -0.28 -5.32 15.14
CA THR A 68 0.63 -5.70 14.04
C THR A 68 2.04 -5.21 14.31
N ASP A 69 3.00 -6.14 14.29
CA ASP A 69 4.42 -5.87 14.51
C ASP A 69 5.21 -5.82 13.20
N THR A 70 4.81 -6.62 12.22
CA THR A 70 5.49 -6.73 10.94
C THR A 70 4.52 -6.59 9.79
N ILE A 71 4.92 -5.86 8.75
CA ILE A 71 4.16 -5.70 7.50
C ILE A 71 5.09 -5.97 6.32
N LEU A 72 4.74 -6.95 5.50
CA LEU A 72 5.35 -7.21 4.20
C LEU A 72 4.34 -6.85 3.11
N SER A 73 4.66 -5.91 2.23
CA SER A 73 3.82 -5.52 1.12
C SER A 73 4.52 -5.77 -0.21
N ILE A 74 3.85 -6.49 -1.09
CA ILE A 74 4.32 -6.84 -2.43
C ILE A 74 3.47 -6.06 -3.43
N ASN A 75 4.11 -5.16 -4.18
CA ASN A 75 3.51 -4.50 -5.32
C ASN A 75 3.65 -5.43 -6.53
N THR A 76 2.55 -6.11 -6.88
CA THR A 76 2.57 -7.13 -7.93
C THR A 76 2.84 -6.53 -9.31
N ASP A 77 2.45 -5.28 -9.55
CA ASP A 77 2.73 -4.58 -10.80
C ASP A 77 4.22 -4.31 -10.98
N GLN A 78 4.87 -3.81 -9.95
CA GLN A 78 6.30 -3.56 -9.97
C GLN A 78 7.08 -4.88 -10.05
N PHE A 79 6.60 -5.90 -9.34
CA PHE A 79 7.20 -7.23 -9.36
C PHE A 79 7.11 -7.87 -10.75
N GLU A 80 5.95 -7.81 -11.42
CA GLU A 80 5.74 -8.36 -12.75
C GLU A 80 6.47 -7.59 -13.86
N ARG A 81 6.59 -6.27 -13.72
CA ARG A 81 7.27 -5.41 -14.72
C ARG A 81 8.78 -5.50 -14.64
N ALA A 82 9.33 -5.81 -13.48
CA ALA A 82 10.76 -5.86 -13.26
C ALA A 82 11.42 -6.96 -14.10
N ASP A 83 12.61 -6.66 -14.64
CA ASP A 83 13.33 -7.59 -15.51
C ASP A 83 13.86 -8.80 -14.76
N LEU A 84 14.23 -8.61 -13.50
CA LEU A 84 14.81 -9.65 -12.66
C LEU A 84 13.84 -10.81 -12.42
N PRO A 85 12.61 -10.61 -11.93
CA PRO A 85 11.61 -11.67 -11.81
C PRO A 85 11.28 -12.36 -13.13
N LYS A 86 11.26 -11.64 -14.26
CA LYS A 86 11.02 -12.22 -15.57
C LYS A 86 12.12 -13.19 -15.97
N ARG A 87 13.40 -12.79 -15.77
CA ARG A 87 14.55 -13.66 -16.02
C ARG A 87 14.53 -14.89 -15.12
N TRP A 88 14.32 -14.73 -13.83
CA TRP A 88 14.25 -15.85 -12.90
C TRP A 88 13.14 -16.84 -13.23
N ARG A 89 11.97 -16.36 -13.65
CA ARG A 89 10.88 -17.23 -14.10
C ARG A 89 11.28 -18.08 -15.29
N LYS A 90 12.05 -17.50 -16.24
CA LYS A 90 12.57 -18.19 -17.41
C LYS A 90 13.69 -19.17 -17.06
N ASP A 91 14.66 -18.71 -16.27
CA ASP A 91 15.91 -19.43 -16.02
C ASP A 91 15.76 -20.49 -14.92
N GLN A 92 14.81 -20.28 -13.99
CA GLN A 92 14.57 -21.15 -12.84
C GLN A 92 13.07 -21.51 -12.67
N PRO A 93 12.45 -22.14 -13.66
CA PRO A 93 11.00 -22.39 -13.66
C PRO A 93 10.51 -23.29 -12.52
N LYS A 94 11.41 -24.12 -11.92
CA LYS A 94 11.08 -24.97 -10.77
C LYS A 94 11.14 -24.24 -9.43
N ILE A 95 11.98 -23.23 -9.31
CA ILE A 95 12.18 -22.46 -8.06
C ILE A 95 11.15 -21.34 -7.96
N TRP A 96 10.84 -20.71 -9.08
CA TRP A 96 9.93 -19.55 -9.13
C TRP A 96 8.57 -19.77 -8.44
N PRO A 97 7.83 -20.87 -8.70
CA PRO A 97 6.54 -21.08 -8.04
C PRO A 97 6.66 -21.19 -6.50
N LYS A 98 7.73 -21.82 -6.02
CA LYS A 98 7.98 -21.95 -4.56
C LYS A 98 8.32 -20.60 -3.94
N LEU A 99 9.21 -19.84 -4.57
CA LEU A 99 9.56 -18.49 -4.16
C LEU A 99 8.31 -17.60 -4.12
N TRP A 100 7.52 -17.64 -5.18
CA TRP A 100 6.32 -16.81 -5.29
C TRP A 100 5.29 -17.20 -4.23
N SER A 101 4.96 -18.48 -4.06
CA SER A 101 4.01 -18.92 -3.03
C SER A 101 4.48 -18.59 -1.62
N GLY A 102 5.77 -18.71 -1.33
CA GLY A 102 6.34 -18.28 -0.04
C GLY A 102 6.18 -16.78 0.22
N LEU A 103 6.41 -15.94 -0.81
CA LEU A 103 6.23 -14.50 -0.68
C LEU A 103 4.78 -14.10 -0.43
N ILE A 104 3.81 -14.74 -1.08
CA ILE A 104 2.40 -14.35 -1.01
C ILE A 104 1.58 -15.09 0.07
N GLY A 105 2.17 -16.12 0.68
CA GLY A 105 1.53 -16.86 1.78
C GLY A 105 0.15 -17.42 1.42
N ALA A 106 -0.81 -17.27 2.34
CA ALA A 106 -2.18 -17.76 2.18
C ALA A 106 -2.90 -17.22 0.94
N ALA A 107 -2.47 -16.06 0.39
CA ALA A 107 -3.05 -15.52 -0.84
C ALA A 107 -2.91 -16.48 -2.04
N ALA A 108 -1.89 -17.35 -2.06
CA ALA A 108 -1.69 -18.35 -3.10
C ALA A 108 -2.89 -19.30 -3.26
N SER A 109 -3.62 -19.55 -2.18
CA SER A 109 -4.76 -20.47 -2.12
C SER A 109 -6.11 -19.81 -2.43
N THR A 110 -6.15 -18.52 -2.84
CA THR A 110 -7.39 -17.80 -3.10
C THR A 110 -8.03 -18.24 -4.42
N PRO A 111 -9.21 -18.88 -4.42
CA PRO A 111 -9.85 -19.34 -5.65
C PRO A 111 -10.22 -18.16 -6.57
N GLY A 112 -10.15 -18.40 -7.89
CA GLY A 112 -10.57 -17.43 -8.90
C GLY A 112 -9.65 -16.23 -9.09
N LEU A 113 -8.54 -16.13 -8.35
CA LEU A 113 -7.47 -15.17 -8.59
C LEU A 113 -6.25 -15.87 -9.20
N SER A 114 -5.77 -15.31 -10.30
CA SER A 114 -4.50 -15.72 -10.94
C SER A 114 -3.43 -14.72 -10.49
N LEU A 115 -2.78 -15.01 -9.36
CA LEU A 115 -1.71 -14.15 -8.84
C LEU A 115 -0.39 -14.40 -9.59
N PRO A 116 0.37 -13.35 -9.92
CA PRO A 116 0.22 -11.95 -9.51
C PRO A 116 -0.71 -11.11 -10.41
N ARG A 117 -1.16 -11.64 -11.57
CA ARG A 117 -1.84 -10.87 -12.62
C ARG A 117 -3.10 -10.14 -12.16
N ASP A 118 -3.89 -10.77 -11.30
CA ASP A 118 -5.20 -10.24 -10.88
C ASP A 118 -5.11 -9.35 -9.64
N ALA A 119 -3.95 -9.28 -8.97
CA ALA A 119 -3.71 -8.40 -7.84
C ALA A 119 -2.88 -7.17 -8.24
N VAL A 120 -3.04 -6.09 -7.48
CA VAL A 120 -2.16 -4.90 -7.51
C VAL A 120 -1.18 -4.97 -6.35
N ARG A 121 -1.65 -5.48 -5.21
CA ARG A 121 -0.86 -5.57 -3.99
C ARG A 121 -1.30 -6.76 -3.16
N ILE A 122 -0.32 -7.37 -2.51
CA ILE A 122 -0.54 -8.36 -1.46
C ILE A 122 0.17 -7.84 -0.23
N THR A 123 -0.57 -7.72 0.88
CA THR A 123 -0.02 -7.29 2.16
C THR A 123 -0.14 -8.47 3.11
N ARG A 124 0.99 -8.93 3.62
CA ARG A 124 1.09 -9.87 4.75
C ARG A 124 1.46 -9.05 5.97
N ALA A 125 0.81 -9.31 7.06
CA ALA A 125 1.12 -8.69 8.34
C ALA A 125 1.17 -9.77 9.42
N ALA A 126 2.03 -9.59 10.39
CA ALA A 126 2.15 -10.51 11.50
C ALA A 126 2.06 -9.76 12.82
N SER A 127 1.50 -10.43 13.82
CA SER A 127 1.53 -10.01 15.21
C SER A 127 1.87 -11.20 16.09
N THR A 128 2.64 -10.95 17.15
CA THR A 128 2.92 -11.95 18.17
C THR A 128 2.20 -11.55 19.44
N ASP A 129 1.40 -12.46 19.97
CA ASP A 129 0.71 -12.23 21.23
C ASP A 129 1.64 -12.47 22.44
N GLU A 130 1.17 -12.15 23.65
CA GLU A 130 1.93 -12.29 24.89
C GLU A 130 2.35 -13.74 25.18
N SER A 131 1.71 -14.74 24.58
CA SER A 131 2.06 -16.15 24.68
C SER A 131 3.16 -16.58 23.69
N GLY A 132 3.63 -15.65 22.83
CA GLY A 132 4.58 -15.93 21.76
C GLY A 132 3.95 -16.58 20.53
N LYS A 133 2.61 -16.67 20.46
CA LYS A 133 1.92 -17.19 19.28
C LYS A 133 1.82 -16.12 18.21
N THR A 134 2.38 -16.43 17.06
CA THR A 134 2.29 -15.56 15.88
C THR A 134 1.00 -15.81 15.11
N ARG A 135 0.37 -14.71 14.68
CA ARG A 135 -0.79 -14.67 13.80
C ARG A 135 -0.41 -13.95 12.51
N GLU A 136 -0.86 -14.50 11.38
CA GLU A 136 -0.60 -13.91 10.07
C GLU A 136 -1.90 -13.38 9.45
N PHE A 137 -1.90 -12.14 9.06
CA PHE A 137 -3.00 -11.45 8.37
C PHE A 137 -2.62 -11.22 6.92
N VAL A 138 -3.47 -11.62 5.98
CA VAL A 138 -3.20 -11.43 4.56
C VAL A 138 -4.33 -10.65 3.90
N LEU A 139 -3.96 -9.56 3.24
CA LEU A 139 -4.85 -8.74 2.43
C LEU A 139 -4.43 -8.81 0.96
N VAL A 140 -5.38 -9.10 0.08
CA VAL A 140 -5.19 -9.11 -1.37
C VAL A 140 -5.99 -7.96 -1.98
N GLU A 141 -5.30 -6.97 -2.53
CA GLU A 141 -5.91 -5.88 -3.29
C GLU A 141 -5.94 -6.28 -4.77
N ALA A 142 -7.13 -6.56 -5.29
CA ALA A 142 -7.32 -6.94 -6.67
C ALA A 142 -7.19 -5.72 -7.61
N ARG A 143 -6.73 -5.95 -8.84
CA ARG A 143 -6.58 -4.92 -9.89
C ARG A 143 -7.91 -4.31 -10.31
N ARG A 144 -8.95 -5.11 -10.24
CA ARG A 144 -10.32 -4.73 -10.55
C ARG A 144 -11.17 -4.99 -9.30
N ASP A 145 -12.37 -5.42 -9.47
CA ASP A 145 -13.19 -5.91 -8.37
C ASP A 145 -12.84 -7.37 -8.01
N VAL A 146 -13.30 -7.82 -6.87
CA VAL A 146 -13.11 -9.20 -6.39
C VAL A 146 -14.25 -10.14 -6.82
N SER A 147 -15.16 -9.69 -7.69
CA SER A 147 -16.38 -10.45 -8.07
C SER A 147 -16.06 -11.81 -8.67
N ARG A 148 -14.94 -11.93 -9.40
CA ARG A 148 -14.51 -13.21 -9.98
C ARG A 148 -14.10 -14.20 -8.89
N ALA A 149 -13.31 -13.75 -7.92
CA ALA A 149 -12.93 -14.58 -6.78
C ALA A 149 -14.14 -14.97 -5.95
N VAL A 150 -15.01 -14.02 -5.63
CA VAL A 150 -16.26 -14.28 -4.90
C VAL A 150 -17.13 -15.31 -5.61
N ARG A 151 -17.29 -15.21 -6.94
CA ARG A 151 -18.04 -16.21 -7.71
C ARG A 151 -17.40 -17.59 -7.67
N ALA A 152 -16.07 -17.66 -7.81
CA ALA A 152 -15.35 -18.93 -7.73
C ALA A 152 -15.50 -19.58 -6.36
N ILE A 153 -15.36 -18.81 -5.27
CA ILE A 153 -15.55 -19.28 -3.90
C ILE A 153 -17.00 -19.74 -3.66
N THR A 154 -17.97 -18.94 -4.11
CA THR A 154 -19.40 -19.28 -3.93
C THR A 154 -19.82 -20.52 -4.73
N GLY A 155 -19.17 -20.76 -5.86
CA GLY A 155 -19.40 -21.97 -6.68
C GLY A 155 -18.67 -23.21 -6.21
N ASP A 156 -17.72 -23.08 -5.29
CA ASP A 156 -16.94 -24.18 -4.73
C ASP A 156 -17.64 -24.74 -3.49
N LYS A 157 -18.13 -25.96 -3.60
CA LYS A 157 -18.87 -26.66 -2.53
C LYS A 157 -18.04 -26.96 -1.28
N THR A 158 -16.73 -26.78 -1.32
CA THR A 158 -15.85 -26.93 -0.16
C THR A 158 -15.90 -25.71 0.77
N PHE A 159 -16.47 -24.60 0.30
CA PHE A 159 -16.65 -23.40 1.11
C PHE A 159 -18.05 -23.31 1.70
N GLU A 160 -18.12 -23.05 2.99
CA GLU A 160 -19.33 -22.71 3.72
C GLU A 160 -19.40 -21.19 3.90
N LYS A 161 -20.58 -20.61 3.70
CA LYS A 161 -20.79 -19.17 3.85
C LYS A 161 -21.40 -18.86 5.21
N ARG A 162 -20.75 -17.97 5.96
CA ARG A 162 -21.35 -17.29 7.12
C ARG A 162 -21.32 -15.78 6.96
N THR A 163 -21.89 -15.06 7.89
CA THR A 163 -22.00 -13.60 7.86
C THR A 163 -21.61 -13.03 9.22
N ILE A 164 -20.70 -12.05 9.22
CA ILE A 164 -20.33 -11.27 10.41
C ILE A 164 -20.81 -9.84 10.20
N SER A 165 -21.83 -9.40 10.95
CA SER A 165 -22.39 -8.04 10.87
C SER A 165 -22.63 -7.56 9.43
N GLY A 166 -23.17 -8.43 8.57
CA GLY A 166 -23.51 -8.13 7.18
C GLY A 166 -22.37 -8.38 6.17
N LEU A 167 -21.14 -8.62 6.60
CA LEU A 167 -20.04 -8.98 5.72
C LEU A 167 -19.97 -10.50 5.52
N PRO A 168 -19.93 -11.00 4.28
CA PRO A 168 -19.80 -12.42 4.01
C PRO A 168 -18.38 -12.90 4.26
N VAL A 169 -18.27 -14.03 4.95
CA VAL A 169 -17.06 -14.82 5.16
C VAL A 169 -17.33 -16.21 4.60
N TRP A 170 -16.39 -16.75 3.85
CA TRP A 170 -16.42 -18.09 3.30
C TRP A 170 -15.31 -18.90 3.96
N GLU A 171 -15.67 -20.01 4.56
CA GLU A 171 -14.81 -20.90 5.31
C GLU A 171 -14.60 -22.21 4.57
N ARG A 172 -13.40 -22.73 4.57
CA ARG A 172 -13.06 -24.06 4.08
C ARG A 172 -12.27 -24.81 5.15
N PRO A 173 -12.81 -25.93 5.66
CA PRO A 173 -12.11 -26.75 6.64
C PRO A 173 -10.73 -27.21 6.13
N PRO A 174 -9.72 -27.42 7.01
CA PRO A 174 -9.87 -27.35 8.48
C PRO A 174 -9.77 -25.91 9.03
N ASP A 175 -9.02 -25.00 8.40
CA ASP A 175 -8.76 -23.65 8.93
C ASP A 175 -8.35 -22.69 7.81
N PHE A 176 -9.23 -22.48 6.83
CA PHE A 176 -8.99 -21.51 5.77
C PHE A 176 -10.26 -20.67 5.56
N ALA A 177 -10.10 -19.37 5.50
CA ALA A 177 -11.22 -18.45 5.24
C ALA A 177 -10.86 -17.34 4.25
N VAL A 178 -11.90 -16.79 3.63
CA VAL A 178 -11.83 -15.63 2.76
C VAL A 178 -12.98 -14.70 3.11
N ALA A 179 -12.70 -13.40 3.24
CA ALA A 179 -13.73 -12.39 3.43
C ALA A 179 -13.54 -11.22 2.45
N ARG A 180 -14.65 -10.65 1.99
CA ARG A 180 -14.62 -9.41 1.22
C ARG A 180 -14.64 -8.23 2.18
N VAL A 181 -13.49 -7.62 2.43
CA VAL A 181 -13.35 -6.46 3.33
C VAL A 181 -13.43 -5.11 2.61
N GLY A 182 -13.37 -5.12 1.27
CA GLY A 182 -13.50 -3.91 0.45
C GLY A 182 -13.99 -4.20 -0.97
N PRO A 183 -14.28 -3.18 -1.79
CA PRO A 183 -14.71 -3.36 -3.18
C PRO A 183 -13.73 -4.21 -4.00
N ALA A 184 -12.44 -3.99 -3.80
CA ALA A 184 -11.34 -4.68 -4.47
C ALA A 184 -10.40 -5.40 -3.49
N THR A 185 -10.81 -5.64 -2.23
CA THR A 185 -9.92 -6.20 -1.20
C THR A 185 -10.53 -7.43 -0.57
N LEU A 186 -9.76 -8.50 -0.54
CA LEU A 186 -10.04 -9.73 0.20
C LEU A 186 -9.09 -9.85 1.40
N ALA A 187 -9.63 -10.32 2.53
CA ALA A 187 -8.88 -10.91 3.62
C ALA A 187 -8.81 -12.41 3.39
N VAL A 188 -7.64 -13.01 3.58
CA VAL A 188 -7.40 -14.43 3.29
C VAL A 188 -6.49 -15.00 4.36
N GLY A 189 -6.76 -16.20 4.83
CA GLY A 189 -5.89 -16.87 5.82
C GLY A 189 -6.63 -17.84 6.70
N ALA A 190 -6.13 -18.05 7.90
CA ALA A 190 -6.81 -18.84 8.91
C ALA A 190 -8.10 -18.12 9.37
N LEU A 191 -9.04 -18.91 9.86
CA LEU A 191 -10.39 -18.41 10.16
C LEU A 191 -10.39 -17.26 11.16
N ASN A 192 -9.66 -17.43 12.28
CA ASN A 192 -9.61 -16.42 13.34
C ASN A 192 -8.96 -15.11 12.89
N GLU A 193 -7.94 -15.17 12.02
CA GLU A 193 -7.24 -14.02 11.47
C GLU A 193 -8.13 -13.26 10.48
N VAL A 194 -8.88 -13.97 9.64
CA VAL A 194 -9.85 -13.37 8.73
C VAL A 194 -10.97 -12.67 9.49
N ASP A 195 -11.49 -13.29 10.57
CA ASP A 195 -12.48 -12.68 11.44
C ASP A 195 -11.98 -11.40 12.07
N GLU A 196 -10.75 -11.39 12.54
CA GLU A 196 -10.14 -10.22 13.13
C GLU A 196 -10.04 -9.07 12.11
N LEU A 197 -9.60 -9.36 10.88
CA LEU A 197 -9.60 -8.36 9.80
C LEU A 197 -11.01 -7.83 9.50
N VAL A 198 -12.03 -8.67 9.58
CA VAL A 198 -13.43 -8.25 9.44
C VAL A 198 -13.85 -7.35 10.60
N PHE A 199 -13.48 -7.67 11.84
CA PHE A 199 -13.76 -6.82 13.01
C PHE A 199 -13.06 -5.47 12.92
N VAL A 200 -11.81 -5.43 12.51
CA VAL A 200 -11.09 -4.16 12.23
C VAL A 200 -11.79 -3.36 11.14
N ARG A 201 -12.23 -4.02 10.07
CA ARG A 201 -12.96 -3.38 8.97
C ARG A 201 -14.28 -2.77 9.43
N LEU A 202 -14.97 -3.41 10.34
CA LEU A 202 -16.24 -2.96 10.92
C LEU A 202 -16.06 -1.90 12.02
N GLY A 203 -14.82 -1.59 12.41
CA GLY A 203 -14.52 -0.68 13.51
C GLY A 203 -14.81 -1.29 14.89
N MET A 204 -14.98 -2.60 14.98
CA MET A 204 -15.20 -3.33 16.24
C MET A 204 -13.88 -3.60 16.98
N LYS A 205 -12.76 -3.56 16.26
CA LYS A 205 -11.39 -3.60 16.79
C LYS A 205 -10.59 -2.41 16.27
N PRO A 206 -9.59 -1.93 17.03
CA PRO A 206 -8.75 -0.81 16.60
C PRO A 206 -7.87 -1.17 15.41
N ASP A 207 -7.73 -0.22 14.50
CA ASP A 207 -6.90 -0.27 13.31
C ASP A 207 -5.48 0.25 13.64
N LEU A 208 -4.46 -0.35 13.03
CA LEU A 208 -3.06 0.02 13.16
C LEU A 208 -2.76 1.52 12.93
N LYS A 209 -3.58 2.21 12.13
CA LYS A 209 -3.45 3.66 11.89
C LYS A 209 -3.59 4.51 13.14
N ILE A 210 -4.38 4.06 14.10
CA ILE A 210 -4.68 4.83 15.31
C ILE A 210 -3.44 4.93 16.21
N THR A 211 -2.51 3.98 16.13
CA THR A 211 -1.29 3.92 16.94
C THR A 211 0.00 4.35 16.23
N GLY A 212 -0.09 4.73 14.99
CA GLY A 212 0.75 5.67 14.23
C GLY A 212 2.14 5.24 13.79
N GLN A 213 3.06 4.89 14.65
CA GLN A 213 4.49 4.90 14.27
C GLN A 213 4.90 3.85 13.22
N LEU A 214 4.43 2.61 13.34
CA LEU A 214 4.77 1.56 12.37
C LEU A 214 4.18 1.87 11.00
N PHE A 215 2.90 2.27 10.98
CA PHE A 215 2.21 2.58 9.73
C PHE A 215 2.79 3.82 9.04
N ASP A 216 3.08 4.89 9.78
CA ASP A 216 3.67 6.11 9.22
C ASP A 216 5.03 5.83 8.60
N ARG A 217 5.86 5.03 9.26
CA ARG A 217 7.17 4.61 8.74
C ARG A 217 7.03 3.68 7.53
N PHE A 218 6.05 2.77 7.53
CA PHE A 218 5.73 1.95 6.37
C PHE A 218 5.31 2.81 5.17
N GLN A 219 4.54 3.86 5.38
CA GLN A 219 4.17 4.80 4.32
C GLN A 219 5.36 5.64 3.82
N ALA A 220 6.38 5.85 4.65
CA ALA A 220 7.62 6.55 4.28
C ALA A 220 8.55 5.69 3.40
N LEU A 221 8.37 4.36 3.36
CA LEU A 221 9.04 3.51 2.39
C LEU A 221 8.52 3.81 0.98
N ASP A 222 9.41 3.72 -0.01
CA ASP A 222 9.06 3.97 -1.40
C ASP A 222 7.90 3.07 -1.87
N ARG A 223 6.78 3.68 -2.25
CA ARG A 223 5.56 3.00 -2.69
C ARG A 223 5.71 2.29 -4.02
N GLU A 224 6.67 2.71 -4.83
CA GLU A 224 6.96 2.11 -6.14
C GLU A 224 7.88 0.90 -6.03
N SER A 225 8.42 0.61 -4.86
CA SER A 225 9.20 -0.59 -4.64
C SER A 225 8.37 -1.86 -4.86
N ALA A 226 8.99 -2.87 -5.44
CA ALA A 226 8.36 -4.17 -5.67
C ALA A 226 8.03 -4.88 -4.36
N LEU A 227 8.86 -4.67 -3.33
CA LEU A 227 8.68 -5.23 -1.99
C LEU A 227 8.99 -4.16 -0.95
N ARG A 228 8.17 -4.11 0.09
CA ARG A 228 8.37 -3.30 1.28
C ARG A 228 8.13 -4.15 2.51
N LEU A 229 9.09 -4.16 3.41
CA LEU A 229 8.99 -4.80 4.72
C LEU A 229 9.21 -3.74 5.78
N ILE A 230 8.44 -3.78 6.84
CA ILE A 230 8.71 -3.04 8.06
C ILE A 230 8.39 -3.93 9.26
N SER A 231 9.24 -3.89 10.25
CA SER A 231 9.03 -4.63 11.50
C SER A 231 9.38 -3.75 12.70
N ARG A 232 8.52 -3.80 13.70
CA ARG A 232 8.79 -3.33 15.06
C ARG A 232 9.39 -4.54 15.79
N ASN A 233 10.46 -4.35 16.49
CA ASN A 233 11.21 -5.48 17.07
C ASN A 233 11.62 -6.45 15.95
N PRO A 234 12.65 -6.09 15.16
CA PRO A 234 13.04 -6.91 14.02
C PRO A 234 13.26 -8.35 14.47
N PRO A 235 12.74 -9.32 13.71
CA PRO A 235 12.95 -10.72 14.00
C PRO A 235 14.43 -11.08 13.93
N ASP A 236 14.80 -12.24 14.43
CA ASP A 236 16.14 -12.76 14.18
C ASP A 236 16.37 -12.91 12.68
N LEU A 237 17.22 -12.01 12.15
CA LEU A 237 17.58 -11.95 10.74
C LEU A 237 18.93 -12.66 10.47
N SER A 238 19.42 -13.46 11.40
CA SER A 238 20.70 -14.21 11.25
C SER A 238 20.69 -15.15 10.06
N HIS A 239 19.48 -15.63 9.66
CA HIS A 239 19.30 -16.41 8.45
C HIS A 239 19.32 -15.56 7.16
N VAL A 240 19.07 -14.24 7.27
CA VAL A 240 19.08 -13.30 6.13
C VAL A 240 20.41 -12.59 6.03
N PHE A 241 20.83 -11.91 7.08
CA PHE A 241 22.05 -11.12 7.13
C PHE A 241 23.18 -11.85 7.83
N HIS A 242 24.40 -11.39 7.60
CA HIS A 242 25.55 -11.90 8.34
C HIS A 242 25.33 -11.74 9.87
N PRO A 243 25.72 -12.73 10.70
CA PRO A 243 25.40 -12.75 12.12
C PRO A 243 25.77 -11.49 12.90
N ILE A 244 26.89 -10.85 12.56
CA ILE A 244 27.30 -9.57 13.19
C ILE A 244 26.23 -8.49 12.95
N PHE A 245 25.77 -8.32 11.71
CA PHE A 245 24.79 -7.29 11.38
C PHE A 245 23.40 -7.65 11.92
N ALA A 246 23.02 -8.93 11.82
CA ALA A 246 21.75 -9.41 12.37
C ALA A 246 21.66 -9.16 13.88
N ARG A 247 22.73 -9.48 14.61
CA ARG A 247 22.81 -9.24 16.05
C ARG A 247 22.74 -7.76 16.40
N GLU A 248 23.46 -6.92 15.68
CA GLU A 248 23.42 -5.48 15.90
C GLU A 248 21.99 -4.93 15.64
N LEU A 249 21.29 -5.43 14.62
CA LEU A 249 19.90 -5.05 14.36
C LEU A 249 18.97 -5.46 15.50
N LEU A 250 19.16 -6.63 16.09
CA LEU A 250 18.38 -7.11 17.24
C LEU A 250 18.62 -6.30 18.51
N ASP A 251 19.91 -6.03 18.78
CA ASP A 251 20.32 -5.43 20.04
C ASP A 251 20.00 -3.93 20.11
N VAL A 252 19.97 -3.22 18.97
CA VAL A 252 19.92 -1.75 18.97
C VAL A 252 18.83 -1.13 18.09
N SER A 253 18.10 -1.93 17.33
CA SER A 253 17.08 -1.42 16.42
C SER A 253 15.67 -1.70 16.92
N HIS A 254 14.87 -0.66 17.19
CA HIS A 254 13.46 -0.77 17.53
C HIS A 254 12.54 -0.83 16.29
N LEU A 255 13.08 -0.57 15.13
CA LEU A 255 12.32 -0.62 13.89
C LEU A 255 13.26 -0.80 12.71
N LEU A 256 12.94 -1.78 11.89
CA LEU A 256 13.61 -2.07 10.63
C LEU A 256 12.62 -1.88 9.50
N GLY A 257 13.00 -1.10 8.48
CA GLY A 257 12.27 -0.96 7.23
C GLY A 257 13.15 -1.32 6.04
N LEU A 258 12.65 -2.14 5.13
CA LEU A 258 13.33 -2.51 3.88
C LEU A 258 12.40 -2.23 2.69
N ALA A 259 12.88 -1.49 1.70
CA ALA A 259 12.25 -1.34 0.41
C ALA A 259 13.18 -1.87 -0.69
N LEU A 260 12.65 -2.68 -1.60
CA LEU A 260 13.40 -3.31 -2.66
C LEU A 260 12.76 -3.02 -4.02
N SER A 261 13.50 -2.33 -4.90
CA SER A 261 13.16 -2.16 -6.30
C SER A 261 13.89 -3.20 -7.13
N LEU A 262 13.15 -4.00 -7.89
CA LEU A 262 13.68 -5.12 -8.69
C LEU A 262 13.96 -4.73 -10.15
N GLN A 263 13.96 -3.45 -10.46
CA GLN A 263 14.39 -2.94 -11.76
C GLN A 263 15.93 -3.00 -11.87
N ASN A 264 16.45 -2.98 -13.07
CA ASN A 264 17.91 -2.97 -13.28
C ASN A 264 18.44 -1.51 -13.30
N PRO A 265 19.35 -1.13 -12.40
CA PRO A 265 19.92 -1.92 -11.31
C PRO A 265 18.94 -2.13 -10.15
N VAL A 266 19.05 -3.26 -9.46
CA VAL A 266 18.28 -3.51 -8.24
C VAL A 266 18.72 -2.55 -7.15
N LYS A 267 17.77 -1.85 -6.53
CA LYS A 267 18.04 -0.88 -5.47
C LYS A 267 17.35 -1.31 -4.18
N ALA A 268 18.06 -1.16 -3.09
CA ALA A 268 17.54 -1.35 -1.74
C ALA A 268 17.63 -0.07 -0.93
N LYS A 269 16.63 0.13 -0.09
CA LYS A 269 16.59 1.16 0.94
C LYS A 269 16.32 0.49 2.27
N LEU A 270 17.22 0.66 3.21
CA LEU A 270 17.07 0.15 4.58
C LEU A 270 16.87 1.35 5.52
N LEU A 271 15.82 1.29 6.33
CA LEU A 271 15.50 2.27 7.37
C LEU A 271 15.68 1.60 8.73
N LEU A 272 16.47 2.22 9.59
CA LEU A 272 16.68 1.75 10.96
C LEU A 272 16.30 2.86 11.93
N LYS A 273 15.59 2.51 12.99
CA LYS A 273 15.41 3.36 14.17
C LYS A 273 16.20 2.74 15.30
N LEU A 274 17.23 3.41 15.75
CA LEU A 274 18.16 2.94 16.76
C LEU A 274 17.82 3.56 18.13
N ASP A 275 18.36 2.98 19.19
CA ASP A 275 18.13 3.39 20.57
C ASP A 275 18.62 4.80 20.85
N SER A 276 19.77 5.14 20.29
CA SER A 276 20.43 6.41 20.54
C SER A 276 21.15 6.98 19.34
N PRO A 277 21.42 8.31 19.35
CA PRO A 277 22.23 8.97 18.33
C PRO A 277 23.67 8.44 18.26
N GLU A 278 24.24 8.03 19.39
CA GLU A 278 25.61 7.50 19.51
C GLU A 278 25.70 6.16 18.76
N ARG A 279 24.73 5.26 18.97
CA ARG A 279 24.63 4.00 18.24
C ARG A 279 24.45 4.20 16.74
N ALA A 280 23.64 5.19 16.35
CA ALA A 280 23.47 5.55 14.94
C ALA A 280 24.81 6.03 14.33
N ALA A 281 25.59 6.80 15.07
CA ALA A 281 26.90 7.27 14.63
C ALA A 281 27.92 6.14 14.56
N GLU A 282 27.92 5.22 15.51
CA GLU A 282 28.78 4.03 15.54
C GLU A 282 28.49 3.11 14.36
N LEU A 283 27.21 2.74 14.15
CA LEU A 283 26.81 1.88 13.05
C LEU A 283 27.13 2.54 11.69
N THR A 284 26.95 3.85 11.57
CA THR A 284 27.34 4.60 10.37
C THR A 284 28.83 4.47 10.06
N ARG A 285 29.68 4.60 11.08
CA ARG A 285 31.13 4.42 10.92
C ARG A 285 31.48 2.99 10.51
N ASN A 286 30.94 2.00 11.21
CA ASN A 286 31.18 0.59 10.93
C ASN A 286 30.77 0.22 9.50
N LEU A 287 29.63 0.73 9.03
CA LEU A 287 29.15 0.52 7.66
C LEU A 287 30.01 1.24 6.62
N HIS A 288 30.59 2.37 6.97
CA HIS A 288 31.52 3.11 6.10
C HIS A 288 32.92 2.44 6.03
N ASP A 289 33.45 2.05 7.19
CA ASP A 289 34.83 1.57 7.30
C ASP A 289 35.00 0.11 6.86
N ALA A 290 33.99 -0.72 7.12
CA ALA A 290 34.02 -2.15 6.80
C ALA A 290 32.69 -2.69 6.29
N PRO A 291 32.07 -2.12 5.22
CA PRO A 291 30.76 -2.52 4.74
C PRO A 291 30.68 -4.00 4.36
N GLN A 292 31.79 -4.60 3.90
CA GLN A 292 31.85 -6.01 3.54
C GLN A 292 31.71 -6.97 4.73
N GLN A 293 31.93 -6.50 5.96
CA GLN A 293 31.71 -7.30 7.17
C GLN A 293 30.27 -7.23 7.65
N TRP A 294 29.54 -6.16 7.33
CA TRP A 294 28.21 -5.88 7.83
C TRP A 294 27.10 -6.24 6.83
N LEU A 295 27.27 -5.83 5.59
CA LEU A 295 26.26 -5.98 4.55
C LEU A 295 26.54 -7.20 3.67
N ARG A 296 26.58 -8.37 4.29
CA ARG A 296 26.76 -9.67 3.65
C ARG A 296 25.58 -10.56 3.99
N LEU A 297 25.19 -11.43 3.06
CA LEU A 297 24.18 -12.43 3.33
C LEU A 297 24.75 -13.53 4.21
N SER A 298 23.94 -14.03 5.14
CA SER A 298 24.30 -15.15 6.02
C SER A 298 24.75 -16.37 5.19
N ASP A 299 25.67 -17.15 5.70
CA ASP A 299 26.16 -18.39 5.08
C ASP A 299 26.55 -18.26 3.60
N SER A 300 26.95 -17.05 3.17
CA SER A 300 27.33 -16.79 1.80
C SER A 300 28.45 -15.75 1.73
N GLN A 301 29.22 -15.79 0.64
CA GLN A 301 30.20 -14.74 0.36
C GLN A 301 29.57 -13.55 -0.39
N LEU A 302 28.28 -13.61 -0.70
CA LEU A 302 27.60 -12.59 -1.46
C LEU A 302 27.38 -11.33 -0.61
N LEU A 303 27.81 -10.20 -1.15
CA LEU A 303 27.58 -8.88 -0.58
C LEU A 303 26.18 -8.37 -0.96
N LEU A 304 25.54 -7.67 -0.05
CA LEU A 304 24.24 -7.02 -0.32
C LEU A 304 24.36 -5.78 -1.20
N TYR A 305 25.56 -5.37 -1.54
CA TYR A 305 25.79 -4.16 -2.32
C TYR A 305 26.87 -4.39 -3.38
N SER A 306 26.77 -3.65 -4.49
CA SER A 306 27.80 -3.59 -5.54
C SER A 306 28.72 -2.37 -5.39
N GLN A 307 28.25 -1.33 -4.71
CA GLN A 307 29.00 -0.12 -4.37
C GLN A 307 28.71 0.24 -2.92
N PRO A 308 29.67 0.87 -2.20
CA PRO A 308 29.45 1.26 -0.81
C PRO A 308 28.13 2.00 -0.63
N PRO A 309 27.36 1.70 0.44
CA PRO A 309 26.06 2.29 0.64
C PRO A 309 26.13 3.79 0.89
N GLU A 310 25.20 4.52 0.32
CA GLU A 310 24.94 5.89 0.72
C GLU A 310 24.24 5.89 2.07
N THR A 311 24.81 6.57 3.04
CA THR A 311 24.31 6.64 4.40
C THR A 311 23.76 8.03 4.67
N GLN A 312 22.50 8.13 5.04
CA GLN A 312 21.84 9.38 5.39
C GLN A 312 21.25 9.28 6.80
N LYS A 313 21.69 10.16 7.70
CA LYS A 313 21.06 10.32 9.02
C LYS A 313 19.75 11.11 8.86
N GLN A 314 18.65 10.59 9.39
CA GLN A 314 17.36 11.26 9.44
C GLN A 314 17.02 11.59 10.89
N GLY A 315 17.45 12.75 11.39
CA GLY A 315 17.34 13.10 12.81
C GLY A 315 18.38 12.40 13.69
N ASN A 316 18.11 12.33 14.99
CA ASN A 316 19.16 11.92 15.95
C ASN A 316 19.41 10.41 15.98
N SER A 317 18.41 9.56 15.77
CA SER A 317 18.51 8.10 15.94
C SER A 317 17.99 7.28 14.74
N ASN A 318 17.67 7.92 13.62
CA ASN A 318 17.24 7.22 12.41
C ASN A 318 18.40 7.18 11.39
N LEU A 319 18.60 6.02 10.82
CA LEU A 319 19.60 5.76 9.79
C LEU A 319 18.92 5.25 8.52
N GLU A 320 19.21 5.89 7.41
CA GLU A 320 18.79 5.42 6.08
C GLU A 320 20.03 5.00 5.29
N LEU A 321 19.99 3.78 4.76
CA LEU A 321 21.00 3.24 3.86
C LEU A 321 20.37 3.04 2.49
N ARG A 322 21.05 3.50 1.44
CA ARG A 322 20.67 3.23 0.05
C ARG A 322 21.82 2.54 -0.64
N PHE A 323 21.54 1.46 -1.31
CA PHE A 323 22.57 0.71 -2.03
C PHE A 323 22.00 -0.04 -3.25
N THR A 324 22.89 -0.30 -4.19
CA THR A 324 22.59 -1.15 -5.33
C THR A 324 22.93 -2.60 -4.98
N VAL A 325 21.95 -3.48 -5.13
CA VAL A 325 22.07 -4.90 -4.78
C VAL A 325 22.49 -5.72 -5.99
N PRO A 326 23.53 -6.55 -5.91
CA PRO A 326 23.82 -7.52 -6.95
C PRO A 326 22.68 -8.48 -7.18
N GLU A 327 22.48 -8.93 -8.43
CA GLU A 327 21.34 -9.76 -8.80
C GLU A 327 21.24 -11.07 -8.01
N ASP A 328 22.37 -11.77 -7.83
CA ASP A 328 22.43 -13.01 -7.06
C ASP A 328 22.10 -12.78 -5.58
N SER A 329 22.55 -11.67 -5.02
CA SER A 329 22.22 -11.27 -3.65
C SER A 329 20.73 -10.93 -3.51
N ALA A 330 20.16 -10.24 -4.48
CA ALA A 330 18.73 -9.92 -4.48
C ALA A 330 17.86 -11.19 -4.56
N ARG A 331 18.28 -12.16 -5.38
CA ARG A 331 17.60 -13.45 -5.50
C ARG A 331 17.64 -14.19 -4.17
N LEU A 332 18.82 -14.34 -3.59
CA LEU A 332 18.99 -15.07 -2.33
C LEU A 332 18.24 -14.37 -1.17
N LEU A 333 18.24 -13.04 -1.13
CA LEU A 333 17.47 -12.26 -0.16
C LEU A 333 15.98 -12.56 -0.28
N LEU A 334 15.42 -12.55 -1.48
CA LEU A 334 14.01 -12.87 -1.69
C LEU A 334 13.68 -14.33 -1.36
N GLU A 335 14.56 -15.27 -1.68
CA GLU A 335 14.39 -16.69 -1.31
C GLU A 335 14.33 -16.85 0.21
N ARG A 336 15.13 -16.09 0.95
CA ARG A 336 15.12 -16.13 2.42
C ARG A 336 13.87 -15.49 3.00
N ILE A 337 13.48 -14.31 2.50
CA ILE A 337 12.21 -13.67 2.91
C ILE A 337 11.01 -14.59 2.62
N ALA A 338 11.04 -15.31 1.49
CA ALA A 338 9.96 -16.24 1.15
C ALA A 338 9.91 -17.51 2.02
N LYS A 339 11.04 -17.91 2.58
CA LYS A 339 11.14 -19.08 3.49
C LYS A 339 10.82 -18.72 4.93
N THR A 340 10.92 -17.44 5.27
CA THR A 340 10.61 -16.98 6.62
C THR A 340 9.09 -17.05 6.80
N ASP A 341 8.60 -18.07 7.49
CA ASP A 341 7.20 -18.13 7.91
C ASP A 341 6.92 -16.92 8.80
N ALA A 342 5.67 -16.43 8.76
CA ALA A 342 5.27 -15.31 9.61
C ALA A 342 5.57 -15.61 11.09
N ALA A 343 5.57 -16.88 11.49
CA ALA A 343 5.94 -17.37 12.80
C ALA A 343 7.41 -17.12 13.15
N GLU A 344 8.33 -17.26 12.18
CA GLU A 344 9.76 -17.02 12.41
C GLU A 344 10.11 -15.52 12.35
N MET A 345 9.28 -14.69 11.68
CA MET A 345 9.50 -13.24 11.62
C MET A 345 9.25 -12.52 12.95
N THR A 346 8.74 -13.19 13.96
CA THR A 346 8.34 -12.58 15.23
C THR A 346 8.89 -13.27 16.47
N THR A 347 9.65 -14.35 16.33
CA THR A 347 10.31 -15.03 17.48
C THR A 347 11.58 -14.27 17.83
N PRO A 348 11.68 -13.71 19.06
CA PRO A 348 12.87 -13.02 19.55
C PRO A 348 14.08 -13.94 19.71
#